data_67fa4ba6dc18d2bb70f9565cc3ba871f
#
_entry.id   67fa4ba6dc18d2bb70f9565cc3ba871f
#
_cell.length_a   1.000
_cell.length_b   1.000
_cell.length_c   1.000
_cell.angle_alpha   90.00
_cell.angle_beta   90.00
_cell.angle_gamma   90.00
#
_symmetry.space_group_name_H-M   'P 1'
#
loop_
_entity.id
_entity.type
_entity.pdbx_description
1 polymer ?
#
loop_
_entity_poly.entity_id
_entity_poly.type
_entity_poly.pdbx_seq_one_letter_code
_entity_poly.pdbx_strand_id
1 'polypeptide(L)'
;MPSMNNGNGVLFGGRLLSWMDEISGIAAVRYDGGKVATAAMEQVTFRLPIPVGSYLDVEGEVVSVGNTSLRVRVRARVDGQKEIAAEAFFVYVALDKDGRPRKVDQKK
;
A
#
# COMPACT_ATOMS: atom_id res chain seq x y z
N MET A 1 14.63 12.00 15.09
CA MET A 1 13.51 11.22 14.57
C MET A 1 12.83 10.48 15.68
N PRO A 2 11.56 10.60 15.79
CA PRO A 2 10.87 9.78 16.76
C PRO A 2 11.07 8.31 16.46
N SER A 3 10.95 7.52 17.47
CA SER A 3 11.03 6.07 17.31
C SER A 3 9.87 5.58 16.46
N MET A 4 9.80 4.28 16.25
CA MET A 4 8.75 3.66 15.46
C MET A 4 7.37 3.82 16.09
N ASN A 5 7.32 4.32 17.29
CA ASN A 5 6.07 4.56 17.99
C ASN A 5 6.10 5.98 18.55
N ASN A 6 4.98 6.42 19.06
CA ASN A 6 4.82 7.76 19.60
C ASN A 6 5.02 7.82 21.12
N GLY A 7 5.66 6.82 21.69
CA GLY A 7 5.89 6.78 23.12
C GLY A 7 4.76 6.15 23.91
N ASN A 8 3.66 5.82 23.26
CA ASN A 8 2.48 5.24 23.90
C ASN A 8 2.30 3.76 23.58
N GLY A 9 3.32 3.13 23.01
CA GLY A 9 3.21 1.74 22.62
C GLY A 9 2.43 1.53 21.34
N VAL A 10 2.23 2.58 20.56
CA VAL A 10 1.50 2.53 19.30
C VAL A 10 2.47 2.74 18.13
N LEU A 11 2.32 1.95 17.09
CA LEU A 11 3.18 2.03 15.93
C LEU A 11 3.03 3.38 15.23
N PHE A 12 4.16 3.97 14.85
CA PHE A 12 4.16 5.23 14.13
C PHE A 12 3.57 5.05 12.73
N GLY A 13 2.59 5.91 12.39
CA GLY A 13 1.84 5.76 11.15
C GLY A 13 2.68 5.83 9.89
N GLY A 14 3.74 6.66 9.89
CA GLY A 14 4.61 6.77 8.72
C GLY A 14 5.31 5.48 8.38
N ARG A 15 5.70 4.72 9.39
CA ARG A 15 6.32 3.41 9.18
C ARG A 15 5.34 2.42 8.58
N LEU A 16 4.12 2.43 9.09
CA LEU A 16 3.08 1.56 8.56
C LEU A 16 2.81 1.88 7.09
N LEU A 17 2.72 3.16 6.74
CA LEU A 17 2.48 3.55 5.35
C LEU A 17 3.60 3.09 4.43
N SER A 18 4.84 3.11 4.92
CA SER A 18 5.97 2.60 4.15
C SER A 18 5.81 1.11 3.84
N TRP A 19 5.39 0.33 4.83
CA TRP A 19 5.14 -1.10 4.63
C TRP A 19 3.98 -1.33 3.68
N MET A 20 2.92 -0.54 3.81
CA MET A 20 1.76 -0.66 2.95
C MET A 20 2.11 -0.33 1.50
N ASP A 21 2.98 0.66 1.29
CA ASP A 21 3.45 0.99 -0.06
C ASP A 21 4.21 -0.18 -0.67
N GLU A 22 5.08 -0.83 0.10
CA GLU A 22 5.80 -1.99 -0.40
C GLU A 22 4.86 -3.11 -0.83
N ILE A 23 3.88 -3.43 0.01
CA ILE A 23 2.92 -4.49 -0.30
C ILE A 23 2.07 -4.13 -1.51
N SER A 24 1.63 -2.89 -1.59
CA SER A 24 0.79 -2.48 -2.72
C SER A 24 1.59 -2.44 -4.01
N GLY A 25 2.88 -2.08 -3.94
CA GLY A 25 3.76 -2.13 -5.11
C GLY A 25 3.90 -3.53 -5.64
N ILE A 26 4.03 -4.51 -4.75
CA ILE A 26 4.08 -5.91 -5.15
C ILE A 26 2.79 -6.32 -5.86
N ALA A 27 1.64 -5.91 -5.34
CA ALA A 27 0.36 -6.21 -5.96
C ALA A 27 0.27 -5.60 -7.37
N ALA A 28 0.73 -4.35 -7.51
CA ALA A 28 0.71 -3.68 -8.81
C ALA A 28 1.62 -4.39 -9.82
N VAL A 29 2.82 -4.78 -9.40
CA VAL A 29 3.77 -5.48 -10.27
C VAL A 29 3.21 -6.84 -10.67
N ARG A 30 2.61 -7.55 -9.74
CA ARG A 30 2.02 -8.87 -10.06
C ARG A 30 0.88 -8.75 -11.06
N TYR A 31 0.09 -7.70 -10.94
CA TYR A 31 -1.01 -7.48 -11.86
C TYR A 31 -0.50 -7.11 -13.25
N ASP A 32 0.38 -6.14 -13.31
CA ASP A 32 0.85 -5.59 -14.58
C ASP A 32 1.97 -6.41 -15.21
N GLY A 33 2.82 -7.01 -14.39
CA GLY A 33 3.93 -7.79 -14.87
C GLY A 33 5.16 -7.00 -15.24
N GLY A 34 5.17 -5.70 -14.97
CA GLY A 34 6.29 -4.85 -15.32
C GLY A 34 6.58 -3.80 -14.28
N LYS A 35 7.41 -2.86 -14.64
CA LYS A 35 7.88 -1.82 -13.75
C LYS A 35 6.81 -0.78 -13.46
N VAL A 36 6.66 -0.41 -12.20
CA VAL A 36 5.71 0.62 -11.79
C VAL A 36 6.38 1.60 -10.84
N ALA A 37 5.81 2.78 -10.72
CA ALA A 37 6.24 3.78 -9.75
C ALA A 37 5.04 4.33 -8.99
N THR A 38 5.23 4.61 -7.71
CA THR A 38 4.18 5.20 -6.89
C THR A 38 3.94 6.64 -7.34
N ALA A 39 2.72 6.95 -7.72
CA ALA A 39 2.35 8.28 -8.16
C ALA A 39 1.59 9.07 -7.10
N ALA A 40 0.79 8.39 -6.28
CA ALA A 40 -0.02 9.06 -5.27
C ALA A 40 -0.44 8.10 -4.18
N MET A 41 -0.72 8.68 -3.03
CA MET A 41 -1.30 7.95 -1.90
C MET A 41 -2.55 8.71 -1.50
N GLU A 42 -3.68 8.02 -1.45
CA GLU A 42 -4.99 8.64 -1.27
C GLU A 42 -5.77 7.99 -0.15
N GLN A 43 -6.66 8.77 0.44
CA GLN A 43 -7.67 8.26 1.37
C GLN A 43 -7.06 7.40 2.49
N VAL A 44 -5.98 7.90 3.08
CA VAL A 44 -5.34 7.21 4.20
C VAL A 44 -6.22 7.34 5.42
N THR A 45 -6.56 6.21 6.02
CA THR A 45 -7.43 6.18 7.21
C THR A 45 -6.82 5.26 8.25
N PHE A 46 -6.64 5.77 9.46
CA PHE A 46 -6.25 4.97 10.61
C PHE A 46 -7.47 4.83 11.50
N ARG A 47 -7.95 3.61 11.67
CA ARG A 47 -9.19 3.37 12.42
C ARG A 47 -8.97 2.85 13.83
N LEU A 48 -7.89 2.09 14.01
CA LEU A 48 -7.58 1.46 15.28
C LEU A 48 -6.12 1.66 15.60
N PRO A 49 -5.77 1.79 16.89
CA PRO A 49 -4.37 1.83 17.27
C PRO A 49 -3.70 0.49 16.98
N ILE A 50 -2.45 0.54 16.60
CA ILE A 50 -1.65 -0.65 16.34
C ILE A 50 -0.55 -0.71 17.40
N PRO A 51 -0.65 -1.62 18.37
CA PRO A 51 0.37 -1.71 19.44
C PRO A 51 1.73 -2.08 18.87
N VAL A 52 2.77 -1.51 19.42
CA VAL A 52 4.14 -1.87 19.09
C VAL A 52 4.36 -3.34 19.40
N GLY A 53 5.01 -4.06 18.49
CA GLY A 53 5.25 -5.48 18.65
C GLY A 53 4.15 -6.35 18.07
N SER A 54 3.09 -5.75 17.52
CA SER A 54 2.03 -6.51 16.89
C SER A 54 2.51 -7.13 15.59
N TYR A 55 1.99 -8.30 15.29
CA TYR A 55 2.08 -8.85 13.95
C TYR A 55 0.94 -8.29 13.12
N LEU A 56 1.25 -7.90 11.91
CA LEU A 56 0.27 -7.28 11.03
C LEU A 56 -0.01 -8.16 9.83
N ASP A 57 -1.27 -8.22 9.47
CA ASP A 57 -1.71 -8.83 8.23
C ASP A 57 -2.01 -7.70 7.27
N VAL A 58 -1.19 -7.57 6.23
CA VAL A 58 -1.31 -6.49 5.26
C VAL A 58 -1.62 -7.09 3.90
N GLU A 59 -2.69 -6.64 3.28
CA GLU A 59 -3.08 -7.15 1.97
C GLU A 59 -3.31 -6.00 1.00
N GLY A 60 -2.93 -6.22 -0.26
CA GLY A 60 -3.13 -5.26 -1.34
C GLY A 60 -3.94 -5.87 -2.46
N GLU A 61 -4.79 -5.06 -3.06
CA GLU A 61 -5.67 -5.51 -4.13
C GLU A 61 -5.80 -4.41 -5.17
N VAL A 62 -5.59 -4.76 -6.44
CA VAL A 62 -5.83 -3.83 -7.53
C VAL A 62 -7.33 -3.66 -7.69
N VAL A 63 -7.82 -2.44 -7.48
CA VAL A 63 -9.26 -2.17 -7.49
C VAL A 63 -9.71 -1.42 -8.74
N SER A 64 -8.80 -0.75 -9.44
CA SER A 64 -9.14 -0.15 -10.73
C SER A 64 -7.89 0.02 -11.56
N VAL A 65 -8.09 0.09 -12.87
CA VAL A 65 -7.00 0.21 -13.84
C VAL A 65 -7.38 1.29 -14.83
N GLY A 66 -6.49 2.27 -14.99
CA GLY A 66 -6.62 3.29 -16.01
C GLY A 66 -5.75 2.96 -17.22
N ASN A 67 -5.50 3.95 -18.05
CA ASN A 67 -4.68 3.73 -19.24
C ASN A 67 -3.22 3.42 -18.87
N THR A 68 -2.62 4.25 -18.04
CA THR A 68 -1.23 4.08 -17.62
C THR A 68 -1.07 3.85 -16.13
N SER A 69 -2.17 3.73 -15.40
CA SER A 69 -2.14 3.68 -13.94
C SER A 69 -2.96 2.53 -13.39
N LEU A 70 -2.62 2.15 -12.16
CA LEU A 70 -3.38 1.18 -11.37
C LEU A 70 -3.65 1.80 -10.02
N ARG A 71 -4.81 1.49 -9.47
CA ARG A 71 -5.16 1.90 -8.12
C ARG A 71 -5.26 0.68 -7.24
N VAL A 72 -4.50 0.67 -6.15
CA VAL A 72 -4.39 -0.48 -5.26
C VAL A 72 -4.92 -0.08 -3.89
N ARG A 73 -5.84 -0.88 -3.38
CA ARG A 73 -6.32 -0.74 -2.01
C ARG A 73 -5.47 -1.60 -1.09
N VAL A 74 -4.98 -1.03 0.00
CA VAL A 74 -4.18 -1.74 0.98
C VAL A 74 -4.86 -1.66 2.33
N ARG A 75 -4.99 -2.78 2.99
CA ARG A 75 -5.60 -2.87 4.32
C ARG A 75 -4.66 -3.57 5.26
N ALA A 76 -4.57 -3.06 6.48
CA ALA A 76 -3.74 -3.65 7.53
C ALA A 76 -4.62 -4.01 8.72
N ARG A 77 -4.44 -5.21 9.24
CA ARG A 77 -5.11 -5.69 10.44
C ARG A 77 -4.07 -6.16 11.43
N VAL A 78 -4.36 -6.00 12.70
CA VAL A 78 -3.56 -6.66 13.73
C VAL A 78 -3.92 -8.15 13.71
N ASP A 79 -2.90 -8.99 13.74
CA ASP A 79 -3.09 -10.43 13.66
C ASP A 79 -4.07 -10.90 14.73
N GLY A 80 -5.01 -11.72 14.31
CA GLY A 80 -6.06 -12.23 15.20
C GLY A 80 -7.28 -11.33 15.32
N GLN A 81 -7.27 -10.15 14.69
CA GLN A 81 -8.40 -9.24 14.75
C GLN A 81 -9.09 -9.16 13.40
N LYS A 82 -10.39 -8.99 13.43
CA LYS A 82 -11.19 -8.92 12.21
C LYS A 82 -11.26 -7.51 11.64
N GLU A 83 -11.16 -6.51 12.49
CA GLU A 83 -11.34 -5.14 12.07
C GLU A 83 -10.09 -4.61 11.40
N ILE A 84 -10.31 -3.78 10.37
CA ILE A 84 -9.22 -3.12 9.66
C ILE A 84 -8.69 -1.99 10.54
N ALA A 85 -7.39 -2.02 10.83
CA ALA A 85 -6.76 -0.99 11.64
C ALA A 85 -6.37 0.22 10.79
N ALA A 86 -5.96 -0.01 9.53
CA ALA A 86 -5.57 1.07 8.63
C ALA A 86 -5.89 0.69 7.20
N GLU A 87 -6.18 1.69 6.39
CA GLU A 87 -6.50 1.48 4.98
C GLU A 87 -5.98 2.67 4.18
N ALA A 88 -5.48 2.41 2.99
CA ALA A 88 -5.03 3.45 2.09
C ALA A 88 -5.18 2.98 0.65
N PHE A 89 -5.21 3.94 -0.25
CA PHE A 89 -5.20 3.66 -1.68
C PHE A 89 -3.93 4.24 -2.26
N PHE A 90 -3.26 3.46 -3.09
CA PHE A 90 -2.04 3.89 -3.76
C PHE A 90 -2.26 3.85 -5.26
N VAL A 91 -1.80 4.89 -5.93
CA VAL A 91 -1.86 4.94 -7.40
C VAL A 91 -0.45 4.71 -7.93
N TYR A 92 -0.34 3.76 -8.84
CA TYR A 92 0.93 3.43 -9.49
C TYR A 92 0.82 3.72 -10.97
N VAL A 93 1.92 4.18 -11.54
CA VAL A 93 2.03 4.41 -12.98
C VAL A 93 2.95 3.34 -13.55
N ALA A 94 2.49 2.66 -14.60
CA ALA A 94 3.30 1.68 -15.29
C ALA A 94 4.36 2.40 -16.12
N LEU A 95 5.59 1.91 -16.07
CA LEU A 95 6.73 2.53 -16.71
C LEU A 95 7.35 1.60 -17.72
N ASP A 96 7.83 2.19 -18.83
CA ASP A 96 8.63 1.44 -19.79
C ASP A 96 10.09 1.40 -19.34
N LYS A 97 10.95 0.82 -20.16
CA LYS A 97 12.36 0.67 -19.84
C LYS A 97 13.08 2.00 -19.68
N ASP A 98 12.55 3.05 -20.28
CA ASP A 98 13.12 4.40 -20.21
C ASP A 98 12.54 5.23 -19.07
N GLY A 99 11.66 4.63 -18.27
CA GLY A 99 11.04 5.32 -17.14
C GLY A 99 9.88 6.21 -17.52
N ARG A 100 9.32 6.02 -18.70
CA ARG A 100 8.16 6.80 -19.18
C ARG A 100 6.88 6.03 -18.95
N PRO A 101 5.76 6.73 -18.76
CA PRO A 101 4.48 6.02 -18.62
C PRO A 101 4.19 5.16 -19.84
N ARG A 102 3.69 3.97 -19.60
CA ARG A 102 3.23 3.08 -20.65
C ARG A 102 1.85 2.55 -20.31
N LYS A 103 1.20 2.00 -21.29
CA LYS A 103 -0.12 1.43 -21.08
C LYS A 103 -0.02 0.22 -20.17
N VAL A 104 -0.94 0.13 -19.20
CA VAL A 104 -1.00 -1.00 -18.29
C VAL A 104 -1.40 -2.25 -19.06
N ASP A 105 -0.71 -3.35 -18.75
CA ASP A 105 -1.05 -4.65 -19.32
C ASP A 105 -2.19 -5.24 -18.51
N GLN A 106 -3.40 -5.19 -19.06
CA GLN A 106 -4.59 -5.62 -18.34
C GLN A 106 -4.72 -7.14 -18.39
N LYS A 107 -4.23 -7.79 -17.38
CA LYS A 107 -4.37 -9.23 -17.27
C LYS A 107 -5.71 -9.59 -16.65
N LYS A 108 -6.22 -10.69 -17.07
CA LYS A 108 -7.48 -11.21 -16.54
C LYS A 108 -7.23 -12.21 -15.43
#